data_09241d004c14c1fd65e78fe0a60d2922
#
_entry.id   09241d004c14c1fd65e78fe0a60d2922
#
_cell.length_a   1.000
_cell.length_b   1.000
_cell.length_c   1.000
_cell.angle_alpha   90.00
_cell.angle_beta   90.00
_cell.angle_gamma   90.00
#
_symmetry.space_group_name_H-M   'P 1'
#
loop_
_entity.id
_entity.type
_entity.pdbx_description
1 polymer ?
#
loop_
_entity_poly.entity_id
_entity_poly.type
_entity_poly.pdbx_seq_one_letter_code
_entity_poly.pdbx_strand_id
1 'polypeptide(L)'
;MSIESIIGIVGGLLTIAVALGFKFEVFDIDVFKKRPAKEVFDKIVDKKTTDATRKILLKKLNKYDFFNKQIKKEYIQAFALGKRGPEDLLFDICDSNNIEPTDDLSKNVLGYISSTLKTRYSEKRQTVKEKSTSTTMKPIKINKPEVIESNPSGGQTVYLSEILKKKYPDTCNKLISILEKHNVEYSFLKATKDIWCRDYMPVQTPSGKLIQFTYDPSYLRGNKEWEDSRSDVKEVCRLNNIEVLFSDINLDGGNVLICDGRAIISDRIFSENPNRDKDELVMELSKLLDCEIIIIPAENDDMTGHADGMVRFVNKNTILGNNLEEEYKYWREGMQKVIDKYNLKYINMPFFLPKDSKHPLSAVGIYVNYLEVNNLIVLPVFGRDEDKQAIDIMQKIFPNKVIETIDYNDVALEGGLLNCTTWVIK
;
A
#
# COMPACT_ATOMS: atom_id res chain seq x y z
N MET A 1 10.88 16.86 -51.04
CA MET A 1 11.78 16.41 -49.96
C MET A 1 11.40 14.99 -49.64
N SER A 2 12.36 14.06 -49.65
CA SER A 2 12.08 12.67 -49.27
C SER A 2 11.84 12.55 -47.77
N ILE A 3 11.11 11.52 -47.37
CA ILE A 3 10.84 11.23 -45.93
C ILE A 3 12.17 11.11 -45.15
N GLU A 4 13.21 10.57 -45.77
CA GLU A 4 14.55 10.47 -45.19
C GLU A 4 15.20 11.85 -44.95
N SER A 5 14.98 12.83 -45.85
CA SER A 5 15.46 14.21 -45.65
C SER A 5 14.73 14.92 -44.50
N ILE A 6 13.44 14.62 -44.30
CA ILE A 6 12.65 15.17 -43.19
C ILE A 6 13.09 14.54 -41.87
N ILE A 7 13.35 13.24 -41.86
CA ILE A 7 13.84 12.53 -40.66
C ILE A 7 15.25 13.03 -40.27
N GLY A 8 16.12 13.30 -41.26
CA GLY A 8 17.45 13.86 -41.01
C GLY A 8 17.41 15.25 -40.39
N ILE A 9 16.53 16.14 -40.90
CA ILE A 9 16.37 17.51 -40.40
C ILE A 9 15.74 17.51 -39.00
N VAL A 10 14.71 16.72 -38.79
CA VAL A 10 14.05 16.59 -37.45
C VAL A 10 15.01 15.96 -36.45
N GLY A 11 15.78 14.94 -36.85
CA GLY A 11 16.80 14.33 -36.00
C GLY A 11 17.92 15.29 -35.59
N GLY A 12 18.40 16.11 -36.57
CA GLY A 12 19.42 17.14 -36.33
C GLY A 12 18.91 18.25 -35.39
N LEU A 13 17.70 18.74 -35.61
CA LEU A 13 17.07 19.75 -34.73
C LEU A 13 16.80 19.24 -33.35
N LEU A 14 16.37 17.97 -33.18
CA LEU A 14 16.19 17.34 -31.88
C LEU A 14 17.51 17.19 -31.12
N THR A 15 18.60 16.85 -31.83
CA THR A 15 19.94 16.72 -31.23
C THR A 15 20.44 18.05 -30.70
N ILE A 16 20.25 19.14 -31.47
CA ILE A 16 20.62 20.51 -31.07
C ILE A 16 19.74 20.98 -29.90
N ALA A 17 18.44 20.74 -29.95
CA ALA A 17 17.52 21.14 -28.89
C ALA A 17 17.80 20.40 -27.56
N VAL A 18 18.14 19.12 -27.61
CA VAL A 18 18.54 18.33 -26.43
C VAL A 18 19.89 18.83 -25.88
N ALA A 19 20.83 19.22 -26.73
CA ALA A 19 22.08 19.80 -26.27
C ALA A 19 21.90 21.19 -25.63
N LEU A 20 20.84 21.92 -25.99
CA LEU A 20 20.45 23.21 -25.39
C LEU A 20 19.50 23.09 -24.19
N GLY A 21 19.17 21.88 -23.74
CA GLY A 21 18.36 21.66 -22.56
C GLY A 21 16.84 21.81 -22.70
N PHE A 22 16.32 21.90 -23.91
CA PHE A 22 14.88 21.97 -24.16
C PHE A 22 14.22 20.60 -23.98
N LYS A 23 13.17 20.55 -23.16
CA LYS A 23 12.31 19.36 -22.97
C LYS A 23 11.15 19.41 -23.97
N PHE A 24 11.08 18.45 -24.90
CA PHE A 24 9.92 18.25 -25.74
C PHE A 24 9.04 17.12 -25.19
N GLU A 25 7.82 17.47 -24.75
CA GLU A 25 6.84 16.50 -24.19
C GLU A 25 6.02 15.75 -25.26
N VAL A 26 6.15 16.10 -26.55
CA VAL A 26 5.25 15.65 -27.62
C VAL A 26 5.73 14.39 -28.37
N PHE A 27 7.00 13.99 -28.23
CA PHE A 27 7.50 12.75 -28.81
C PHE A 27 8.08 11.85 -27.72
N ASP A 28 7.76 10.56 -27.76
CA ASP A 28 8.33 9.54 -26.87
C ASP A 28 9.84 9.38 -27.13
N ILE A 29 10.61 10.37 -26.66
CA ILE A 29 12.07 10.46 -26.79
C ILE A 29 12.76 9.27 -26.10
N ASP A 30 12.04 8.50 -25.28
CA ASP A 30 12.54 7.31 -24.61
C ASP A 30 13.03 6.22 -25.57
N VAL A 31 12.47 6.12 -26.79
CA VAL A 31 12.93 5.14 -27.79
C VAL A 31 14.36 5.40 -28.23
N PHE A 32 14.78 6.67 -28.33
CA PHE A 32 16.15 7.01 -28.74
C PHE A 32 17.16 7.03 -27.59
N LYS A 33 16.72 7.34 -26.37
CA LYS A 33 17.59 7.37 -25.17
C LYS A 33 17.76 5.99 -24.51
N LYS A 34 16.78 5.10 -24.62
CA LYS A 34 16.85 3.74 -24.06
C LYS A 34 17.91 2.88 -24.71
N ARG A 35 18.13 2.99 -26.04
CA ARG A 35 19.11 2.18 -26.75
C ARG A 35 20.54 2.36 -26.24
N PRO A 36 21.10 3.59 -26.18
CA PRO A 36 22.45 3.78 -25.68
C PRO A 36 22.63 3.36 -24.20
N ALA A 37 21.63 3.62 -23.36
CA ALA A 37 21.67 3.22 -21.96
C ALA A 37 21.62 1.69 -21.83
N LYS A 38 20.77 1.03 -22.59
CA LYS A 38 20.68 -0.43 -22.66
C LYS A 38 21.99 -1.06 -23.13
N GLU A 39 22.60 -0.54 -24.20
CA GLU A 39 23.89 -1.04 -24.71
C GLU A 39 25.02 -0.90 -23.67
N VAL A 40 25.04 0.21 -22.91
CA VAL A 40 26.01 0.39 -21.82
C VAL A 40 25.73 -0.60 -20.71
N PHE A 41 24.47 -0.83 -20.36
CA PHE A 41 24.07 -1.78 -19.35
C PHE A 41 24.41 -3.23 -19.76
N ASP A 42 24.05 -3.64 -20.97
CA ASP A 42 24.37 -4.95 -21.54
C ASP A 42 25.87 -5.25 -21.48
N LYS A 43 26.72 -4.24 -21.71
CA LYS A 43 28.19 -4.37 -21.55
C LYS A 43 28.65 -4.47 -20.10
N ILE A 44 27.93 -3.81 -19.17
CA ILE A 44 28.24 -3.91 -17.73
C ILE A 44 28.01 -5.33 -17.23
N VAL A 45 26.94 -5.97 -17.70
CA VAL A 45 26.53 -7.33 -17.30
C VAL A 45 27.25 -8.44 -18.06
N ASP A 46 27.94 -8.12 -19.18
CA ASP A 46 28.70 -9.11 -19.94
C ASP A 46 29.86 -9.68 -19.10
N LYS A 47 29.90 -10.98 -18.96
CA LYS A 47 30.95 -11.71 -18.23
C LYS A 47 32.38 -11.47 -18.79
N LYS A 48 32.49 -11.06 -20.05
CA LYS A 48 33.78 -10.74 -20.71
C LYS A 48 34.28 -9.32 -20.38
N THR A 49 33.46 -8.47 -19.74
CA THR A 49 33.83 -7.10 -19.40
C THR A 49 34.72 -7.08 -18.15
N THR A 50 35.91 -6.47 -18.26
CA THR A 50 36.82 -6.34 -17.12
C THR A 50 36.30 -5.35 -16.08
N ASP A 51 36.68 -5.49 -14.81
CA ASP A 51 36.25 -4.59 -13.72
C ASP A 51 36.61 -3.13 -13.97
N ALA A 52 37.76 -2.85 -14.57
CA ALA A 52 38.17 -1.48 -14.93
C ALA A 52 37.21 -0.88 -15.97
N THR A 53 36.85 -1.65 -17.02
CA THR A 53 35.90 -1.25 -18.04
C THR A 53 34.49 -1.09 -17.43
N ARG A 54 34.09 -1.99 -16.55
CA ARG A 54 32.80 -1.97 -15.84
C ARG A 54 32.63 -0.69 -15.02
N LYS A 55 33.65 -0.27 -14.26
CA LYS A 55 33.64 1.03 -13.54
C LYS A 55 33.45 2.24 -14.46
N ILE A 56 34.07 2.24 -15.64
CA ILE A 56 33.91 3.31 -16.62
C ILE A 56 32.49 3.33 -17.20
N LEU A 57 31.94 2.15 -17.49
CA LEU A 57 30.60 2.00 -18.03
C LEU A 57 29.51 2.40 -17.00
N LEU A 58 29.72 2.06 -15.73
CA LEU A 58 28.83 2.51 -14.62
C LEU A 58 28.80 4.03 -14.50
N LYS A 59 29.94 4.71 -14.63
CA LYS A 59 30.00 6.18 -14.68
C LYS A 59 29.28 6.76 -15.90
N LYS A 60 29.31 6.07 -17.05
CA LYS A 60 28.56 6.47 -18.24
C LYS A 60 27.05 6.28 -18.04
N LEU A 61 26.64 5.14 -17.45
CA LEU A 61 25.22 4.85 -17.18
C LEU A 61 24.57 5.96 -16.35
N ASN A 62 25.31 6.52 -15.39
CA ASN A 62 24.80 7.62 -14.53
C ASN A 62 24.52 8.93 -15.30
N LYS A 63 25.02 9.08 -16.51
CA LYS A 63 24.75 10.26 -17.38
C LYS A 63 23.45 10.12 -18.19
N TYR A 64 22.86 8.94 -18.25
CA TYR A 64 21.61 8.70 -18.98
C TYR A 64 20.39 8.88 -18.10
N ASP A 65 19.39 9.59 -18.58
CA ASP A 65 18.10 9.80 -17.91
C ASP A 65 17.38 8.49 -17.57
N PHE A 66 17.68 7.41 -18.28
CA PHE A 66 17.17 6.08 -17.99
C PHE A 66 17.47 5.65 -16.54
N PHE A 67 18.73 5.79 -16.11
CA PHE A 67 19.12 5.47 -14.76
C PHE A 67 18.54 6.46 -13.74
N ASN A 68 18.46 7.74 -14.10
CA ASN A 68 17.86 8.78 -13.27
C ASN A 68 16.33 8.65 -13.15
N LYS A 69 15.65 8.10 -14.15
CA LYS A 69 14.22 7.79 -14.10
C LYS A 69 13.93 6.56 -13.24
N GLN A 70 14.80 5.55 -13.25
CA GLN A 70 14.72 4.37 -12.38
C GLN A 70 15.04 4.73 -10.90
N ILE A 71 15.97 5.68 -10.67
CA ILE A 71 16.27 6.25 -9.35
C ILE A 71 15.37 7.48 -9.12
N LYS A 72 14.07 7.32 -9.24
CA LYS A 72 13.10 8.37 -8.96
C LYS A 72 13.15 8.79 -7.48
N LYS A 73 12.59 9.98 -7.22
CA LYS A 73 12.47 10.54 -5.85
C LYS A 73 11.85 9.52 -4.87
N GLU A 74 10.86 8.76 -5.34
CA GLU A 74 10.18 7.69 -4.61
C GLU A 74 11.10 6.52 -4.25
N TYR A 75 11.98 6.10 -5.18
CA TYR A 75 12.95 5.04 -4.89
C TYR A 75 13.96 5.45 -3.83
N ILE A 76 14.47 6.69 -3.90
CA ILE A 76 15.35 7.26 -2.88
C ILE A 76 14.63 7.33 -1.53
N GLN A 77 13.35 7.64 -1.53
CA GLN A 77 12.52 7.68 -0.33
C GLN A 77 12.29 6.26 0.22
N ALA A 78 11.98 5.29 -0.64
CA ALA A 78 11.85 3.90 -0.25
C ALA A 78 13.16 3.30 0.29
N PHE A 79 14.31 3.64 -0.31
CA PHE A 79 15.63 3.27 0.21
C PHE A 79 15.91 3.91 1.57
N ALA A 80 15.59 5.20 1.74
CA ALA A 80 15.75 5.92 3.00
C ALA A 80 14.91 5.32 4.15
N LEU A 81 13.78 4.71 3.80
CA LEU A 81 12.85 4.06 4.73
C LEU A 81 13.18 2.56 4.92
N GLY A 82 14.25 2.05 4.30
CA GLY A 82 14.62 0.63 4.36
C GLY A 82 13.64 -0.31 3.63
N LYS A 83 12.75 0.23 2.79
CA LYS A 83 11.72 -0.53 2.06
C LYS A 83 12.26 -1.20 0.80
N ARG A 84 13.24 -0.58 0.16
CA ARG A 84 13.91 -1.08 -1.04
C ARG A 84 15.41 -0.93 -0.91
N GLY A 85 16.13 -2.01 -1.14
CA GLY A 85 17.58 -2.04 -1.14
C GLY A 85 18.18 -1.78 -2.53
N PRO A 86 19.52 -1.67 -2.63
CA PRO A 86 20.21 -1.62 -3.92
C PRO A 86 19.92 -2.82 -4.81
N GLU A 87 19.61 -3.98 -4.20
CA GLU A 87 19.29 -5.23 -4.87
C GLU A 87 17.97 -5.14 -5.62
N ASP A 88 16.95 -4.57 -5.01
CA ASP A 88 15.64 -4.39 -5.64
C ASP A 88 15.72 -3.50 -6.87
N LEU A 89 16.51 -2.42 -6.80
CA LEU A 89 16.74 -1.56 -7.98
C LEU A 89 17.50 -2.29 -9.08
N LEU A 90 18.44 -3.16 -8.72
CA LEU A 90 19.15 -3.98 -9.70
C LEU A 90 18.20 -4.97 -10.38
N PHE A 91 17.30 -5.61 -9.61
CA PHE A 91 16.27 -6.49 -10.16
C PHE A 91 15.34 -5.74 -11.11
N ASP A 92 14.81 -4.58 -10.72
CA ASP A 92 13.94 -3.76 -11.57
C ASP A 92 14.64 -3.37 -12.89
N ILE A 93 15.94 -3.05 -12.83
CA ILE A 93 16.75 -2.73 -14.02
C ILE A 93 16.93 -3.97 -14.89
N CYS A 94 17.21 -5.12 -14.31
CA CYS A 94 17.40 -6.39 -15.01
C CYS A 94 16.09 -6.84 -15.67
N ASP A 95 14.99 -6.82 -14.94
CA ASP A 95 13.66 -7.23 -15.40
C ASP A 95 13.17 -6.33 -16.54
N SER A 96 13.27 -5.02 -16.37
CA SER A 96 12.89 -4.03 -17.41
C SER A 96 13.67 -4.18 -18.73
N ASN A 97 14.77 -4.92 -18.72
CA ASN A 97 15.64 -5.13 -19.89
C ASN A 97 15.76 -6.61 -20.30
N ASN A 98 14.99 -7.53 -19.69
CA ASN A 98 15.06 -8.99 -19.90
C ASN A 98 16.48 -9.55 -19.72
N ILE A 99 17.15 -9.17 -18.64
CA ILE A 99 18.52 -9.60 -18.31
C ILE A 99 18.45 -10.45 -17.05
N GLU A 100 18.99 -11.68 -17.10
CA GLU A 100 19.14 -12.50 -15.90
C GLU A 100 20.25 -11.92 -14.99
N PRO A 101 19.96 -11.64 -13.71
CA PRO A 101 20.97 -11.22 -12.75
C PRO A 101 21.92 -12.40 -12.46
N THR A 102 23.22 -12.21 -12.73
CA THR A 102 24.26 -13.19 -12.39
C THR A 102 25.02 -12.76 -11.14
N ASP A 103 25.59 -13.72 -10.38
CA ASP A 103 26.31 -13.46 -9.11
C ASP A 103 27.47 -12.45 -9.24
N ASP A 104 28.14 -12.40 -10.39
CA ASP A 104 29.20 -11.42 -10.66
C ASP A 104 28.69 -10.01 -10.91
N LEU A 105 27.43 -9.87 -11.34
CA LEU A 105 26.75 -8.60 -11.52
C LEU A 105 26.53 -7.90 -10.19
N SER A 106 26.17 -8.69 -9.17
CA SER A 106 25.67 -8.20 -7.91
C SER A 106 26.71 -7.38 -7.14
N LYS A 107 27.96 -7.81 -7.05
CA LYS A 107 28.95 -7.14 -6.18
C LYS A 107 29.38 -5.76 -6.64
N ASN A 108 29.63 -5.56 -7.94
CA ASN A 108 30.14 -4.28 -8.45
C ASN A 108 29.03 -3.27 -8.78
N VAL A 109 27.90 -3.73 -9.32
CA VAL A 109 26.75 -2.88 -9.62
C VAL A 109 26.00 -2.46 -8.35
N LEU A 110 25.82 -3.41 -7.42
CA LEU A 110 25.20 -3.12 -6.12
C LEU A 110 26.00 -2.12 -5.28
N GLY A 111 27.33 -2.25 -5.27
CA GLY A 111 28.20 -1.28 -4.59
C GLY A 111 28.03 0.13 -5.15
N TYR A 112 27.92 0.27 -6.47
CA TYR A 112 27.69 1.56 -7.12
C TYR A 112 26.29 2.12 -6.84
N ILE A 113 25.25 1.31 -6.99
CA ILE A 113 23.85 1.70 -6.69
C ILE A 113 23.73 2.11 -5.23
N SER A 114 24.28 1.32 -4.32
CA SER A 114 24.29 1.63 -2.87
C SER A 114 24.97 2.94 -2.57
N SER A 115 26.15 3.21 -3.16
CA SER A 115 26.85 4.49 -2.96
C SER A 115 26.08 5.68 -3.53
N THR A 116 25.44 5.52 -4.69
CA THR A 116 24.64 6.57 -5.33
C THR A 116 23.40 6.91 -4.51
N LEU A 117 22.68 5.90 -4.02
CA LEU A 117 21.51 6.09 -3.15
C LEU A 117 21.88 6.75 -1.83
N LYS A 118 22.97 6.30 -1.18
CA LYS A 118 23.48 6.92 0.06
C LYS A 118 23.87 8.38 -0.12
N THR A 119 24.54 8.73 -1.22
CA THR A 119 24.92 10.12 -1.52
C THR A 119 23.70 10.99 -1.68
N ARG A 120 22.72 10.58 -2.51
CA ARG A 120 21.48 11.35 -2.72
C ARG A 120 20.61 11.44 -1.46
N TYR A 121 20.64 10.41 -0.62
CA TYR A 121 19.97 10.45 0.69
C TYR A 121 20.63 11.47 1.64
N SER A 122 21.97 11.55 1.66
CA SER A 122 22.71 12.50 2.48
C SER A 122 22.45 13.95 2.05
N GLU A 123 22.40 14.22 0.75
CA GLU A 123 22.07 15.54 0.20
C GLU A 123 20.65 15.98 0.61
N LYS A 124 19.67 15.06 0.59
CA LYS A 124 18.31 15.35 1.02
C LYS A 124 18.20 15.61 2.53
N ARG A 125 19.01 14.93 3.35
CA ARG A 125 19.02 15.11 4.81
C ARG A 125 19.59 16.46 5.25
N GLN A 126 20.51 17.04 4.49
CA GLN A 126 21.04 18.39 4.72
C GLN A 126 19.99 19.48 4.45
N THR A 127 19.19 19.34 3.39
CA THR A 127 18.10 20.28 3.06
C THR A 127 16.91 20.24 4.02
N VAL A 128 16.70 19.13 4.74
CA VAL A 128 15.61 19.00 5.73
C VAL A 128 16.01 19.55 7.11
N LYS A 129 17.30 19.45 7.49
CA LYS A 129 17.78 19.99 8.78
C LYS A 129 17.70 21.50 8.90
N GLU A 130 17.65 22.23 7.79
CA GLU A 130 17.53 23.69 7.79
C GLU A 130 16.12 24.24 7.99
N LYS A 131 15.08 23.37 8.07
CA LYS A 131 13.65 23.78 8.16
C LYS A 131 12.92 23.37 9.44
N SER A 132 13.57 22.72 10.42
CA SER A 132 12.88 22.34 11.67
C SER A 132 13.39 23.14 12.88
N THR A 133 12.78 24.28 13.14
CA THR A 133 12.80 24.94 14.43
C THR A 133 11.50 24.68 15.19
N SER A 134 11.69 24.12 16.37
CA SER A 134 10.78 23.71 17.43
C SER A 134 9.48 24.50 17.62
N THR A 135 8.38 23.75 17.85
CA THR A 135 7.29 24.26 18.70
C THR A 135 6.88 23.17 19.68
N THR A 136 7.21 23.39 20.94
CA THR A 136 6.81 22.57 22.10
C THR A 136 5.34 22.78 22.41
N MET A 137 4.50 21.75 22.33
CA MET A 137 3.11 21.79 22.77
C MET A 137 2.97 21.37 24.24
N LYS A 138 2.23 22.19 25.03
CA LYS A 138 1.83 21.90 26.41
C LYS A 138 0.64 20.91 26.43
N PRO A 139 0.52 20.04 27.46
CA PRO A 139 -0.59 19.10 27.56
C PRO A 139 -1.91 19.82 27.90
N ILE A 140 -2.97 19.46 27.16
CA ILE A 140 -4.34 19.95 27.37
C ILE A 140 -5.06 18.99 28.30
N LYS A 141 -5.62 19.52 29.40
CA LYS A 141 -6.51 18.77 30.31
C LYS A 141 -7.86 18.56 29.63
N ILE A 142 -8.31 17.31 29.51
CA ILE A 142 -9.60 16.93 28.92
C ILE A 142 -10.59 16.70 30.05
N ASN A 143 -11.75 17.40 29.98
CA ASN A 143 -12.89 17.16 30.86
C ASN A 143 -13.60 15.85 30.45
N LYS A 144 -14.10 15.10 31.43
CA LYS A 144 -14.81 13.82 31.23
C LYS A 144 -16.00 14.00 30.27
N PRO A 145 -16.11 13.13 29.24
CA PRO A 145 -17.32 13.09 28.38
C PRO A 145 -18.43 12.24 29.02
N GLU A 146 -19.67 12.56 28.65
CA GLU A 146 -20.85 11.76 28.95
C GLU A 146 -20.80 10.41 28.21
N VAL A 147 -21.11 9.35 28.94
CA VAL A 147 -21.13 7.97 28.45
C VAL A 147 -22.30 7.76 27.50
N ILE A 148 -22.04 7.29 26.28
CA ILE A 148 -23.09 6.72 25.42
C ILE A 148 -23.27 5.26 25.84
N GLU A 149 -24.48 4.90 26.21
CA GLU A 149 -24.86 3.53 26.47
C GLU A 149 -24.66 2.67 25.22
N SER A 150 -23.89 1.58 25.36
CA SER A 150 -23.76 0.54 24.34
C SER A 150 -25.12 -0.02 23.97
N ASN A 151 -25.36 -0.16 22.67
CA ASN A 151 -26.61 -0.67 22.11
C ASN A 151 -27.00 -2.03 22.72
N PRO A 152 -28.20 -2.20 23.30
CA PRO A 152 -28.57 -3.44 24.01
C PRO A 152 -28.73 -4.68 23.12
N SER A 153 -28.66 -4.53 21.77
CA SER A 153 -28.91 -5.62 20.83
C SER A 153 -27.71 -6.54 20.58
N GLY A 154 -26.50 -6.22 21.06
CA GLY A 154 -25.30 -7.07 20.93
C GLY A 154 -24.78 -7.27 19.51
N GLY A 155 -25.30 -6.55 18.52
CA GLY A 155 -24.89 -6.58 17.10
C GLY A 155 -23.73 -5.61 16.80
N GLN A 156 -23.07 -5.83 15.68
CA GLN A 156 -22.06 -4.93 15.15
C GLN A 156 -22.73 -3.78 14.36
N THR A 157 -22.16 -2.58 14.43
CA THR A 157 -22.56 -1.41 13.65
C THR A 157 -21.51 -1.10 12.57
N VAL A 158 -21.96 -0.79 11.36
CA VAL A 158 -21.11 -0.37 10.25
C VAL A 158 -21.07 1.15 10.19
N TYR A 159 -19.89 1.72 10.26
CA TYR A 159 -19.69 3.16 10.09
C TYR A 159 -19.10 3.44 8.70
N LEU A 160 -19.57 4.51 8.08
CA LEU A 160 -19.20 4.99 6.76
C LEU A 160 -18.79 6.46 6.84
N SER A 161 -17.89 6.90 5.98
CA SER A 161 -17.63 8.34 5.82
C SER A 161 -18.79 9.02 5.10
N GLU A 162 -19.20 10.23 5.56
CA GLU A 162 -20.15 11.07 4.79
C GLU A 162 -19.63 11.41 3.38
N ILE A 163 -18.31 11.39 3.18
CA ILE A 163 -17.69 11.64 1.87
C ILE A 163 -18.03 10.52 0.88
N LEU A 164 -18.13 9.25 1.34
CA LEU A 164 -18.52 8.14 0.48
C LEU A 164 -19.90 8.37 -0.16
N LYS A 165 -20.87 8.82 0.64
CA LYS A 165 -22.23 9.15 0.15
C LYS A 165 -22.22 10.30 -0.84
N LYS A 166 -21.37 11.30 -0.63
CA LYS A 166 -21.26 12.48 -1.51
C LYS A 166 -20.58 12.15 -2.84
N LYS A 167 -19.51 11.33 -2.80
CA LYS A 167 -18.65 11.06 -3.94
C LYS A 167 -19.18 9.90 -4.79
N TYR A 168 -19.75 8.88 -4.15
CA TYR A 168 -20.28 7.65 -4.75
C TYR A 168 -21.71 7.35 -4.27
N PRO A 169 -22.70 8.22 -4.56
CA PRO A 169 -24.05 8.09 -4.01
C PRO A 169 -24.74 6.78 -4.39
N ASP A 170 -24.59 6.31 -5.62
CA ASP A 170 -25.26 5.09 -6.10
C ASP A 170 -24.68 3.84 -5.42
N THR A 171 -23.37 3.73 -5.34
CA THR A 171 -22.68 2.62 -4.67
C THR A 171 -22.94 2.63 -3.17
N CYS A 172 -22.89 3.80 -2.53
CA CYS A 172 -23.23 3.96 -1.13
C CYS A 172 -24.68 3.54 -0.84
N ASN A 173 -25.66 3.97 -1.66
CA ASN A 173 -27.06 3.61 -1.48
C ASN A 173 -27.29 2.11 -1.68
N LYS A 174 -26.63 1.46 -2.65
CA LYS A 174 -26.67 0.00 -2.81
C LYS A 174 -26.15 -0.72 -1.56
N LEU A 175 -25.01 -0.28 -1.01
CA LEU A 175 -24.48 -0.84 0.22
C LEU A 175 -25.45 -0.69 1.38
N ILE A 176 -26.02 0.49 1.58
CA ILE A 176 -27.04 0.76 2.61
C ILE A 176 -28.23 -0.17 2.43
N SER A 177 -28.75 -0.34 1.22
CA SER A 177 -29.88 -1.23 0.96
C SER A 177 -29.59 -2.69 1.31
N ILE A 178 -28.33 -3.15 1.12
CA ILE A 178 -27.91 -4.48 1.57
C ILE A 178 -27.87 -4.55 3.11
N LEU A 179 -27.32 -3.54 3.79
CA LEU A 179 -27.28 -3.52 5.25
C LEU A 179 -28.70 -3.52 5.85
N GLU A 180 -29.59 -2.68 5.33
CA GLU A 180 -31.00 -2.61 5.78
C GLU A 180 -31.75 -3.93 5.53
N LYS A 181 -31.56 -4.57 4.38
CA LYS A 181 -32.13 -5.89 4.04
C LYS A 181 -31.80 -6.94 5.09
N HIS A 182 -30.61 -6.86 5.69
CA HIS A 182 -30.12 -7.83 6.68
C HIS A 182 -30.18 -7.31 8.12
N ASN A 183 -30.88 -6.22 8.37
CA ASN A 183 -31.04 -5.58 9.69
C ASN A 183 -29.69 -5.28 10.36
N VAL A 184 -28.70 -4.84 9.57
CA VAL A 184 -27.39 -4.37 10.05
C VAL A 184 -27.48 -2.88 10.30
N GLU A 185 -27.17 -2.46 11.52
CA GLU A 185 -27.10 -1.05 11.87
C GLU A 185 -25.95 -0.35 11.17
N TYR A 186 -26.16 0.87 10.72
CA TYR A 186 -25.11 1.69 10.12
C TYR A 186 -25.23 3.17 10.54
N SER A 187 -24.13 3.88 10.47
CA SER A 187 -24.09 5.32 10.75
C SER A 187 -23.02 6.01 9.91
N PHE A 188 -23.11 7.33 9.76
CA PHE A 188 -22.14 8.14 9.06
C PHE A 188 -21.24 8.89 10.06
N LEU A 189 -19.92 8.77 9.86
CA LEU A 189 -18.91 9.50 10.62
C LEU A 189 -18.86 10.95 10.21
N LYS A 190 -18.93 11.84 11.19
CA LYS A 190 -18.77 13.30 11.03
C LYS A 190 -17.29 13.68 10.97
N ALA A 191 -16.97 14.80 10.33
CA ALA A 191 -15.63 15.40 10.24
C ALA A 191 -14.57 14.55 9.52
N THR A 192 -15.00 13.58 8.72
CA THR A 192 -14.11 12.82 7.83
C THR A 192 -13.72 13.67 6.63
N LYS A 193 -12.50 13.46 6.10
CA LYS A 193 -11.98 14.17 4.93
C LYS A 193 -11.82 13.27 3.70
N ASP A 194 -11.83 11.95 3.88
CA ASP A 194 -11.82 10.96 2.81
C ASP A 194 -12.78 9.80 3.08
N ILE A 195 -12.79 8.81 2.19
CA ILE A 195 -13.69 7.65 2.25
C ILE A 195 -13.10 6.46 3.02
N TRP A 196 -11.82 6.48 3.35
CA TRP A 196 -11.05 5.35 3.87
C TRP A 196 -11.14 5.24 5.41
N CYS A 197 -12.37 5.15 5.92
CA CYS A 197 -12.58 5.21 7.38
C CYS A 197 -11.95 4.03 8.14
N ARG A 198 -11.70 2.91 7.50
CA ARG A 198 -10.96 1.79 8.09
C ARG A 198 -9.58 2.21 8.56
N ASP A 199 -8.90 3.08 7.80
CA ASP A 199 -7.49 3.38 8.01
C ASP A 199 -7.27 4.34 9.16
N TYR A 200 -8.14 5.34 9.31
CA TYR A 200 -8.00 6.34 10.36
C TYR A 200 -8.85 6.10 11.62
N MET A 201 -9.79 5.14 11.58
CA MET A 201 -10.61 4.85 12.76
C MET A 201 -9.94 3.85 13.72
N PRO A 202 -10.35 3.85 15.02
CA PRO A 202 -9.75 2.99 16.03
C PRO A 202 -9.87 1.51 15.70
N VAL A 203 -8.90 0.74 16.18
CA VAL A 203 -8.94 -0.72 16.15
C VAL A 203 -9.62 -1.23 17.42
N GLN A 204 -10.67 -2.06 17.26
CA GLN A 204 -11.32 -2.71 18.40
C GLN A 204 -10.58 -3.98 18.80
N THR A 205 -10.19 -4.07 20.06
CA THR A 205 -9.54 -5.27 20.64
C THR A 205 -10.56 -6.37 20.93
N PRO A 206 -10.14 -7.63 21.15
CA PRO A 206 -11.03 -8.71 21.59
C PRO A 206 -11.79 -8.40 22.89
N SER A 207 -11.21 -7.58 23.78
CA SER A 207 -11.85 -7.12 25.01
C SER A 207 -12.82 -5.94 24.82
N GLY A 208 -13.03 -5.48 23.58
CA GLY A 208 -13.93 -4.39 23.26
C GLY A 208 -13.33 -2.98 23.39
N LYS A 209 -12.07 -2.85 23.81
CA LYS A 209 -11.39 -1.54 23.87
C LYS A 209 -11.13 -1.02 22.46
N LEU A 210 -11.20 0.30 22.28
CA LEU A 210 -10.86 0.97 21.05
C LEU A 210 -9.49 1.63 21.18
N ILE A 211 -8.52 1.17 20.38
CA ILE A 211 -7.17 1.74 20.31
C ILE A 211 -7.07 2.65 19.11
N GLN A 212 -6.88 3.94 19.32
CA GLN A 212 -6.60 4.90 18.26
C GLN A 212 -5.10 5.05 18.10
N PHE A 213 -4.60 4.47 17.04
CA PHE A 213 -3.22 4.66 16.62
C PHE A 213 -3.01 6.04 15.98
N THR A 214 -1.76 6.49 15.95
CA THR A 214 -1.40 7.69 15.19
C THR A 214 -1.64 7.42 13.71
N TYR A 215 -2.42 8.27 13.05
CA TYR A 215 -2.68 8.21 11.61
C TYR A 215 -1.86 9.28 10.89
N ASP A 216 -0.65 8.91 10.50
CA ASP A 216 0.28 9.76 9.74
C ASP A 216 1.07 8.92 8.73
N PRO A 217 0.37 8.23 7.80
CA PRO A 217 1.03 7.31 6.90
C PRO A 217 1.97 8.02 5.93
N SER A 218 3.10 7.37 5.66
CA SER A 218 4.15 7.95 4.82
C SER A 218 3.71 8.14 3.36
N TYR A 219 2.75 7.37 2.87
CA TYR A 219 2.25 7.46 1.50
C TYR A 219 1.43 8.73 1.22
N LEU A 220 0.84 9.34 2.23
CA LEU A 220 0.14 10.63 2.07
C LEU A 220 1.10 11.82 2.01
N ARG A 221 2.36 11.65 2.42
CA ARG A 221 3.31 12.75 2.55
C ARG A 221 3.92 13.16 1.20
N GLY A 222 4.06 14.47 1.01
CA GLY A 222 4.72 15.05 -0.17
C GLY A 222 3.79 15.33 -1.34
N ASN A 223 2.49 15.02 -1.19
CA ASN A 223 1.41 15.49 -2.06
C ASN A 223 0.42 16.28 -1.18
N LYS A 224 0.29 17.58 -1.43
CA LYS A 224 -0.54 18.47 -0.61
C LYS A 224 -2.01 18.05 -0.58
N GLU A 225 -2.57 17.60 -1.70
CA GLU A 225 -3.95 17.15 -1.78
C GLU A 225 -4.20 15.93 -0.88
N TRP A 226 -3.26 14.98 -0.87
CA TRP A 226 -3.33 13.79 0.00
C TRP A 226 -3.09 14.15 1.47
N GLU A 227 -2.15 15.06 1.75
CA GLU A 227 -1.95 15.55 3.13
C GLU A 227 -3.19 16.27 3.67
N ASP A 228 -3.87 17.06 2.83
CA ASP A 228 -5.08 17.80 3.18
C ASP A 228 -6.31 16.86 3.32
N SER A 229 -6.32 15.70 2.66
CA SER A 229 -7.37 14.67 2.81
C SER A 229 -7.27 13.86 4.10
N ARG A 230 -6.17 13.98 4.85
CA ARG A 230 -5.99 13.26 6.11
C ARG A 230 -6.99 13.74 7.16
N SER A 231 -7.83 12.82 7.64
CA SER A 231 -8.81 13.09 8.70
C SER A 231 -8.11 13.33 10.04
N ASP A 232 -8.56 14.32 10.79
CA ASP A 232 -8.14 14.51 12.19
C ASP A 232 -8.86 13.49 13.08
N VAL A 233 -8.19 12.40 13.40
CA VAL A 233 -8.77 11.28 14.15
C VAL A 233 -9.31 11.67 15.53
N LYS A 234 -8.69 12.66 16.18
CA LYS A 234 -9.14 13.15 17.48
C LYS A 234 -10.48 13.88 17.35
N GLU A 235 -10.59 14.70 16.32
CA GLU A 235 -11.83 15.44 16.04
C GLU A 235 -12.93 14.51 15.56
N VAL A 236 -12.62 13.52 14.69
CA VAL A 236 -13.59 12.49 14.28
C VAL A 236 -14.11 11.73 15.50
N CYS A 237 -13.23 11.21 16.36
CA CYS A 237 -13.65 10.49 17.57
C CYS A 237 -14.51 11.39 18.48
N ARG A 238 -14.09 12.64 18.71
CA ARG A 238 -14.82 13.58 19.56
C ARG A 238 -16.23 13.87 19.05
N LEU A 239 -16.39 14.15 17.75
CA LEU A 239 -17.69 14.52 17.15
C LEU A 239 -18.65 13.32 16.98
N ASN A 240 -18.12 12.12 17.01
CA ASN A 240 -18.91 10.90 16.93
C ASN A 240 -19.05 10.20 18.31
N ASN A 241 -18.61 10.85 19.38
CA ASN A 241 -18.65 10.34 20.77
C ASN A 241 -18.00 8.95 20.94
N ILE A 242 -16.84 8.75 20.32
CA ILE A 242 -16.09 7.51 20.35
C ILE A 242 -14.99 7.64 21.40
N GLU A 243 -15.07 6.85 22.45
CA GLU A 243 -14.03 6.78 23.49
C GLU A 243 -12.91 5.85 23.07
N VAL A 244 -11.67 6.34 23.15
CA VAL A 244 -10.49 5.62 22.65
C VAL A 244 -9.29 5.76 23.60
N LEU A 245 -8.42 4.75 23.56
CA LEU A 245 -7.06 4.84 24.08
C LEU A 245 -6.12 5.25 22.95
N PHE A 246 -5.44 6.36 23.10
CA PHE A 246 -4.48 6.83 22.07
C PHE A 246 -3.12 6.13 22.23
N SER A 247 -2.56 5.74 21.08
CA SER A 247 -1.19 5.25 20.94
C SER A 247 -0.39 6.15 19.99
N ASP A 248 0.88 6.35 20.26
CA ASP A 248 1.82 7.08 19.41
C ASP A 248 2.45 6.20 18.30
N ILE A 249 2.10 4.91 18.25
CA ILE A 249 2.46 4.02 17.15
C ILE A 249 1.74 4.50 15.88
N ASN A 250 2.49 4.74 14.81
CA ASN A 250 1.90 5.09 13.50
C ASN A 250 1.44 3.81 12.80
N LEU A 251 0.13 3.59 12.75
CA LEU A 251 -0.48 2.36 12.22
C LEU A 251 -1.89 2.63 11.70
N ASP A 252 -2.13 2.26 10.47
CA ASP A 252 -3.42 2.34 9.81
C ASP A 252 -4.30 1.13 10.19
N GLY A 253 -5.59 1.36 10.40
CA GLY A 253 -6.52 0.30 10.78
C GLY A 253 -6.69 -0.80 9.71
N GLY A 254 -6.52 -0.46 8.41
CA GLY A 254 -6.50 -1.43 7.29
C GLY A 254 -5.34 -2.41 7.38
N ASN A 255 -4.28 -2.02 8.06
CA ASN A 255 -3.13 -2.91 8.30
C ASN A 255 -3.29 -3.80 9.55
N VAL A 256 -4.48 -3.86 10.19
CA VAL A 256 -4.72 -4.68 11.39
C VAL A 256 -5.92 -5.59 11.18
N LEU A 257 -5.68 -6.88 11.17
CA LEU A 257 -6.72 -7.91 11.09
C LEU A 257 -6.72 -8.74 12.37
N ILE A 258 -7.82 -8.76 13.11
CA ILE A 258 -7.92 -9.47 14.40
C ILE A 258 -8.90 -10.64 14.29
N CYS A 259 -8.50 -11.81 14.81
CA CYS A 259 -9.35 -12.98 14.98
C CYS A 259 -8.88 -13.83 16.17
N ASP A 260 -9.76 -14.08 17.13
CA ASP A 260 -9.57 -15.02 18.26
C ASP A 260 -8.20 -14.90 18.95
N GLY A 261 -7.80 -13.67 19.30
CA GLY A 261 -6.56 -13.39 20.02
C GLY A 261 -5.30 -13.43 19.14
N ARG A 262 -5.43 -13.41 17.82
CA ARG A 262 -4.36 -13.20 16.85
C ARG A 262 -4.60 -11.94 16.05
N ALA A 263 -3.54 -11.22 15.73
CA ALA A 263 -3.58 -10.05 14.86
C ALA A 263 -2.54 -10.20 13.74
N ILE A 264 -2.97 -10.08 12.47
CA ILE A 264 -2.08 -9.97 11.32
C ILE A 264 -1.82 -8.51 11.05
N ILE A 265 -0.55 -8.14 10.88
CA ILE A 265 -0.06 -6.82 10.53
C ILE A 265 1.03 -6.99 9.47
N SER A 266 1.05 -6.18 8.42
CA SER A 266 2.15 -6.22 7.46
C SER A 266 3.42 -5.57 8.05
N ASP A 267 4.59 -5.96 7.53
CA ASP A 267 5.89 -5.44 7.95
C ASP A 267 6.08 -3.95 7.59
N ARG A 268 5.11 -3.35 6.89
CA ARG A 268 4.99 -1.91 6.71
C ARG A 268 5.08 -1.15 8.04
N ILE A 269 4.56 -1.72 9.11
CA ILE A 269 4.59 -1.15 10.46
C ILE A 269 6.00 -0.69 10.88
N PHE A 270 7.04 -1.41 10.49
CA PHE A 270 8.42 -1.08 10.86
C PHE A 270 8.92 0.16 10.13
N SER A 271 8.55 0.34 8.86
CA SER A 271 8.94 1.52 8.09
C SER A 271 8.13 2.77 8.44
N GLU A 272 6.91 2.60 8.94
CA GLU A 272 6.12 3.72 9.47
C GLU A 272 6.60 4.15 10.87
N ASN A 273 7.36 3.28 11.60
CA ASN A 273 7.93 3.56 12.93
C ASN A 273 9.46 3.37 12.95
N PRO A 274 10.22 4.11 12.14
CA PRO A 274 11.65 3.82 11.90
C PRO A 274 12.59 4.07 13.11
N ASN A 275 12.09 4.74 14.13
CA ASN A 275 12.86 5.06 15.35
C ASN A 275 12.60 4.10 16.50
N ARG A 276 11.78 3.07 16.28
CA ARG A 276 11.42 2.05 17.26
C ARG A 276 12.18 0.75 16.97
N ASP A 277 12.60 0.05 18.01
CA ASP A 277 13.07 -1.32 17.89
C ASP A 277 11.91 -2.23 17.45
N LYS A 278 12.18 -3.18 16.53
CA LYS A 278 11.14 -4.02 15.93
C LYS A 278 10.50 -4.97 16.94
N ASP A 279 11.30 -5.57 17.79
CA ASP A 279 10.82 -6.55 18.75
C ASP A 279 10.04 -5.86 19.87
N GLU A 280 10.52 -4.70 20.34
CA GLU A 280 9.80 -3.88 21.31
C GLU A 280 8.47 -3.38 20.75
N LEU A 281 8.43 -2.95 19.50
CA LEU A 281 7.21 -2.51 18.82
C LEU A 281 6.17 -3.65 18.71
N VAL A 282 6.60 -4.86 18.35
CA VAL A 282 5.72 -6.05 18.30
C VAL A 282 5.21 -6.41 19.69
N MET A 283 6.04 -6.34 20.72
CA MET A 283 5.61 -6.60 22.10
C MET A 283 4.59 -5.55 22.59
N GLU A 284 4.78 -4.29 22.26
CA GLU A 284 3.86 -3.21 22.59
C GLU A 284 2.51 -3.38 21.87
N LEU A 285 2.53 -3.67 20.56
CA LEU A 285 1.33 -3.98 19.79
C LEU A 285 0.58 -5.18 20.37
N SER A 286 1.29 -6.23 20.78
CA SER A 286 0.67 -7.40 21.41
C SER A 286 -0.07 -7.05 22.70
N LYS A 287 0.50 -6.16 23.53
CA LYS A 287 -0.13 -5.68 24.75
C LYS A 287 -1.33 -4.76 24.49
N LEU A 288 -1.20 -3.85 23.53
CA LEU A 288 -2.26 -2.90 23.17
C LEU A 288 -3.47 -3.59 22.55
N LEU A 289 -3.23 -4.54 21.65
CA LEU A 289 -4.27 -5.25 20.91
C LEU A 289 -4.79 -6.50 21.65
N ASP A 290 -4.12 -6.92 22.72
CA ASP A 290 -4.43 -8.16 23.45
C ASP A 290 -4.43 -9.39 22.53
N CYS A 291 -3.40 -9.47 21.65
CA CYS A 291 -3.28 -10.47 20.58
C CYS A 291 -1.84 -10.95 20.40
N GLU A 292 -1.68 -12.20 19.93
CA GLU A 292 -0.45 -12.66 19.31
C GLU A 292 -0.28 -11.94 17.96
N ILE A 293 0.84 -11.24 17.75
CA ILE A 293 1.09 -10.50 16.51
C ILE A 293 1.76 -11.40 15.48
N ILE A 294 1.17 -11.48 14.30
CA ILE A 294 1.67 -12.19 13.14
C ILE A 294 2.07 -11.14 12.10
N ILE A 295 3.38 -10.99 11.88
CA ILE A 295 3.89 -10.08 10.84
C ILE A 295 3.95 -10.81 9.51
N ILE A 296 3.28 -10.24 8.49
CA ILE A 296 3.32 -10.72 7.11
C ILE A 296 4.12 -9.75 6.23
N PRO A 297 4.68 -10.18 5.10
CA PRO A 297 5.32 -9.25 4.15
C PRO A 297 4.28 -8.32 3.54
N ALA A 298 4.61 -7.03 3.43
CA ALA A 298 3.84 -6.07 2.64
C ALA A 298 4.11 -6.27 1.15
N GLU A 299 3.13 -5.98 0.29
CA GLU A 299 3.38 -5.84 -1.13
C GLU A 299 4.13 -4.54 -1.42
N ASN A 300 5.24 -4.65 -2.16
CA ASN A 300 6.11 -3.52 -2.47
C ASN A 300 5.48 -2.53 -3.46
N ASP A 301 4.61 -3.03 -4.35
CA ASP A 301 3.95 -2.22 -5.39
C ASP A 301 2.62 -1.63 -4.91
N ASP A 302 2.10 -2.08 -3.77
CA ASP A 302 0.96 -1.47 -3.10
C ASP A 302 1.39 -0.19 -2.38
N MET A 303 0.70 0.91 -2.67
CA MET A 303 0.94 2.20 -2.04
C MET A 303 0.79 2.13 -0.52
N THR A 304 -0.19 1.40 -0.03
CA THR A 304 -0.50 1.25 1.39
C THR A 304 0.23 0.08 2.03
N GLY A 305 0.35 -1.05 1.32
CA GLY A 305 0.89 -2.30 1.85
C GLY A 305 0.09 -2.84 3.03
N HIS A 306 -1.22 -2.57 3.07
CA HIS A 306 -2.10 -2.99 4.16
C HIS A 306 -2.42 -4.48 4.09
N ALA A 307 -2.53 -5.10 5.25
CA ALA A 307 -2.83 -6.53 5.37
C ALA A 307 -4.20 -6.90 4.78
N ASP A 308 -5.19 -6.02 4.84
CA ASP A 308 -6.57 -6.26 4.38
C ASP A 308 -6.73 -6.29 2.86
N GLY A 309 -5.75 -5.80 2.11
CA GLY A 309 -5.65 -5.95 0.65
C GLY A 309 -5.02 -7.28 0.22
N MET A 310 -4.38 -7.99 1.15
CA MET A 310 -3.62 -9.21 0.85
C MET A 310 -4.25 -10.47 1.43
N VAL A 311 -4.75 -10.40 2.68
CA VAL A 311 -5.29 -11.56 3.39
C VAL A 311 -6.47 -11.21 4.29
N ARG A 312 -7.25 -12.23 4.71
CA ARG A 312 -8.27 -12.14 5.75
C ARG A 312 -8.28 -13.41 6.59
N PHE A 313 -8.61 -13.29 7.87
CA PHE A 313 -8.91 -14.47 8.68
C PHE A 313 -10.24 -15.11 8.27
N VAL A 314 -10.24 -16.42 8.11
CA VAL A 314 -11.46 -17.26 8.11
C VAL A 314 -11.75 -17.73 9.54
N ASN A 315 -10.69 -18.07 10.26
CA ASN A 315 -10.68 -18.38 11.69
C ASN A 315 -9.24 -18.26 12.19
N LYS A 316 -9.02 -18.47 13.50
CA LYS A 316 -7.70 -18.35 14.15
C LYS A 316 -6.53 -19.01 13.40
N ASN A 317 -6.77 -20.12 12.72
CA ASN A 317 -5.71 -20.92 12.08
C ASN A 317 -5.85 -21.02 10.56
N THR A 318 -6.82 -20.31 9.98
CA THR A 318 -7.06 -20.32 8.53
C THR A 318 -7.19 -18.92 8.02
N ILE A 319 -6.41 -18.60 7.00
CA ILE A 319 -6.47 -17.32 6.29
C ILE A 319 -6.88 -17.54 4.85
N LEU A 320 -7.62 -16.57 4.32
CA LEU A 320 -7.96 -16.41 2.92
C LEU A 320 -7.06 -15.32 2.37
N GLY A 321 -6.49 -15.51 1.20
CA GLY A 321 -5.65 -14.49 0.57
C GLY A 321 -5.65 -14.62 -0.94
N ASN A 322 -5.05 -13.66 -1.63
CA ASN A 322 -4.87 -13.69 -3.06
C ASN A 322 -4.16 -14.98 -3.50
N ASN A 323 -4.35 -15.41 -4.75
CA ASN A 323 -3.78 -16.65 -5.24
C ASN A 323 -2.24 -16.60 -5.16
N LEU A 324 -1.64 -17.43 -4.30
CA LEU A 324 -0.20 -17.43 -4.04
C LEU A 324 0.64 -17.68 -5.30
N GLU A 325 0.13 -18.43 -6.28
CA GLU A 325 0.87 -18.72 -7.50
C GLU A 325 1.01 -17.50 -8.42
N GLU A 326 0.09 -16.53 -8.28
CA GLU A 326 0.06 -15.30 -9.06
C GLU A 326 0.79 -14.14 -8.35
N GLU A 327 1.13 -14.32 -7.07
CA GLU A 327 1.82 -13.33 -6.27
C GLU A 327 3.32 -13.26 -6.60
N TYR A 328 3.94 -12.12 -6.30
CA TYR A 328 5.38 -11.92 -6.44
C TYR A 328 6.17 -12.97 -5.66
N LYS A 329 7.25 -13.46 -6.23
CA LYS A 329 8.09 -14.50 -5.61
C LYS A 329 8.53 -14.15 -4.18
N TYR A 330 9.00 -12.93 -3.95
CA TYR A 330 9.44 -12.48 -2.62
C TYR A 330 8.31 -12.55 -1.59
N TRP A 331 7.09 -12.10 -1.99
CA TRP A 331 5.93 -12.09 -1.13
C TRP A 331 5.48 -13.52 -0.81
N ARG A 332 5.38 -14.36 -1.82
CA ARG A 332 5.03 -15.79 -1.69
C ARG A 332 5.99 -16.53 -0.77
N GLU A 333 7.32 -16.36 -0.94
CA GLU A 333 8.35 -16.97 -0.08
C GLU A 333 8.29 -16.45 1.36
N GLY A 334 8.06 -15.15 1.53
CA GLY A 334 7.86 -14.55 2.84
C GLY A 334 6.60 -15.07 3.52
N MET A 335 5.49 -15.14 2.80
CA MET A 335 4.21 -15.63 3.30
C MET A 335 4.28 -17.13 3.64
N GLN A 336 4.99 -17.96 2.85
CA GLN A 336 5.18 -19.37 3.18
C GLN A 336 5.88 -19.54 4.53
N LYS A 337 6.90 -18.75 4.84
CA LYS A 337 7.55 -18.76 6.17
C LYS A 337 6.59 -18.43 7.31
N VAL A 338 5.66 -17.49 7.08
CA VAL A 338 4.63 -17.13 8.06
C VAL A 338 3.65 -18.28 8.24
N ILE A 339 3.17 -18.88 7.14
CA ILE A 339 2.28 -20.04 7.15
C ILE A 339 2.89 -21.18 7.97
N ASP A 340 4.15 -21.52 7.69
CA ASP A 340 4.86 -22.59 8.39
C ASP A 340 5.09 -22.27 9.87
N LYS A 341 5.54 -21.05 10.17
CA LYS A 341 5.85 -20.62 11.54
C LYS A 341 4.62 -20.65 12.46
N TYR A 342 3.47 -20.20 11.97
CA TYR A 342 2.24 -20.07 12.76
C TYR A 342 1.25 -21.21 12.53
N ASN A 343 1.64 -22.22 11.74
CA ASN A 343 0.79 -23.36 11.37
C ASN A 343 -0.57 -22.91 10.83
N LEU A 344 -0.55 -22.01 9.86
CA LEU A 344 -1.75 -21.47 9.23
C LEU A 344 -2.15 -22.33 8.02
N LYS A 345 -3.44 -22.48 7.80
CA LYS A 345 -3.98 -22.95 6.53
C LYS A 345 -4.25 -21.75 5.64
N TYR A 346 -3.74 -21.77 4.41
CA TYR A 346 -4.00 -20.73 3.41
C TYR A 346 -5.03 -21.20 2.39
N ILE A 347 -6.01 -20.36 2.08
CA ILE A 347 -7.02 -20.60 1.04
C ILE A 347 -6.82 -19.54 -0.04
N ASN A 348 -6.56 -19.98 -1.26
CA ASN A 348 -6.42 -19.09 -2.41
C ASN A 348 -7.77 -18.51 -2.82
N MET A 349 -7.82 -17.19 -2.99
CA MET A 349 -8.90 -16.44 -3.61
C MET A 349 -8.46 -16.05 -5.03
N PRO A 350 -9.33 -16.12 -6.04
CA PRO A 350 -8.98 -15.54 -7.32
C PRO A 350 -8.68 -14.05 -7.15
N PHE A 351 -7.74 -13.54 -7.91
CA PHE A 351 -7.53 -12.11 -8.04
C PHE A 351 -6.98 -11.80 -9.42
N PHE A 352 -7.09 -10.57 -9.83
CA PHE A 352 -6.46 -10.10 -11.06
C PHE A 352 -6.07 -8.63 -10.89
N LEU A 353 -4.98 -8.24 -11.53
CA LEU A 353 -4.58 -6.84 -11.62
C LEU A 353 -5.03 -6.28 -12.97
N PRO A 354 -5.87 -5.23 -13.00
CA PRO A 354 -6.23 -4.60 -14.24
C PRO A 354 -4.99 -4.02 -14.92
N LYS A 355 -4.80 -4.32 -16.20
CA LYS A 355 -3.70 -3.77 -17.00
C LYS A 355 -3.93 -2.30 -17.39
N ASP A 356 -4.73 -1.58 -16.63
CA ASP A 356 -5.07 -0.19 -16.95
C ASP A 356 -4.05 0.77 -16.33
N SER A 357 -3.25 1.37 -17.21
CA SER A 357 -2.27 2.41 -16.81
C SER A 357 -2.90 3.74 -16.40
N LYS A 358 -4.23 3.92 -16.62
CA LYS A 358 -4.94 5.16 -16.26
C LYS A 358 -5.26 5.23 -14.76
N HIS A 359 -5.40 4.07 -14.12
CA HIS A 359 -5.73 3.95 -12.70
C HIS A 359 -4.67 3.11 -11.97
N PRO A 360 -3.46 3.66 -11.75
CA PRO A 360 -2.34 2.91 -11.18
C PRO A 360 -2.54 2.47 -9.73
N LEU A 361 -3.55 3.00 -9.05
CA LEU A 361 -3.90 2.64 -7.66
C LEU A 361 -5.08 1.67 -7.59
N SER A 362 -5.61 1.23 -8.73
CA SER A 362 -6.84 0.44 -8.77
C SER A 362 -6.76 -0.84 -7.94
N ALA A 363 -7.73 -1.03 -7.05
CA ALA A 363 -7.96 -2.26 -6.28
C ALA A 363 -8.97 -3.21 -6.96
N VAL A 364 -9.33 -2.96 -8.23
CA VAL A 364 -10.23 -3.84 -9.00
C VAL A 364 -9.59 -5.22 -9.10
N GLY A 365 -10.33 -6.26 -8.72
CA GLY A 365 -9.87 -7.64 -8.72
C GLY A 365 -9.43 -8.18 -7.36
N ILE A 366 -9.38 -7.36 -6.31
CA ILE A 366 -8.99 -7.77 -4.95
C ILE A 366 -10.25 -8.16 -4.16
N TYR A 367 -10.63 -9.45 -4.20
CA TYR A 367 -11.85 -9.93 -3.52
C TYR A 367 -11.71 -10.06 -2.00
N VAL A 368 -10.48 -10.13 -1.46
CA VAL A 368 -10.23 -10.30 -0.02
C VAL A 368 -10.61 -9.08 0.81
N ASN A 369 -10.75 -7.91 0.19
CA ASN A 369 -11.12 -6.67 0.88
C ASN A 369 -12.66 -6.50 0.98
N TYR A 370 -13.36 -7.55 1.44
CA TYR A 370 -14.80 -7.59 1.64
C TYR A 370 -15.22 -7.00 2.99
N LEU A 371 -16.47 -6.57 3.09
CA LEU A 371 -17.10 -6.21 4.38
C LEU A 371 -17.63 -7.48 5.06
N GLU A 372 -17.29 -7.65 6.33
CA GLU A 372 -17.85 -8.68 7.20
C GLU A 372 -18.49 -8.03 8.44
N VAL A 373 -19.76 -8.34 8.68
CA VAL A 373 -20.53 -7.81 9.82
C VAL A 373 -21.58 -8.84 10.28
N ASN A 374 -21.57 -9.21 11.53
CA ASN A 374 -22.47 -10.25 12.08
C ASN A 374 -22.39 -11.56 11.26
N ASN A 375 -23.51 -12.02 10.70
CA ASN A 375 -23.59 -13.18 9.80
C ASN A 375 -23.59 -12.80 8.31
N LEU A 376 -23.36 -11.53 7.97
CA LEU A 376 -23.35 -11.01 6.60
C LEU A 376 -21.91 -10.81 6.12
N ILE A 377 -21.65 -11.20 4.87
CA ILE A 377 -20.49 -10.80 4.09
C ILE A 377 -20.99 -10.09 2.84
N VAL A 378 -20.48 -8.90 2.59
CA VAL A 378 -20.68 -8.18 1.32
C VAL A 378 -19.39 -8.27 0.53
N LEU A 379 -19.44 -9.01 -0.58
CA LEU A 379 -18.30 -9.29 -1.45
C LEU A 379 -18.28 -8.31 -2.64
N PRO A 380 -17.16 -7.62 -2.91
CA PRO A 380 -17.05 -6.82 -4.11
C PRO A 380 -17.04 -7.71 -5.34
N VAL A 381 -17.72 -7.29 -6.43
CA VAL A 381 -17.69 -7.93 -7.74
C VAL A 381 -17.39 -6.90 -8.82
N PHE A 382 -16.81 -7.35 -9.93
CA PHE A 382 -16.21 -6.50 -10.94
C PHE A 382 -16.72 -6.75 -12.37
N GLY A 383 -17.71 -7.64 -12.55
CA GLY A 383 -18.25 -8.04 -13.86
C GLY A 383 -17.30 -8.95 -14.63
N ARG A 384 -16.59 -9.85 -13.92
CA ARG A 384 -15.60 -10.77 -14.44
C ARG A 384 -15.93 -12.23 -14.15
N ASP A 385 -15.32 -13.13 -14.88
CA ASP A 385 -15.50 -14.58 -14.67
C ASP A 385 -15.00 -15.03 -13.28
N GLU A 386 -14.00 -14.33 -12.73
CA GLU A 386 -13.45 -14.54 -11.39
C GLU A 386 -14.48 -14.26 -10.28
N ASP A 387 -15.48 -13.39 -10.52
CA ASP A 387 -16.55 -13.09 -9.55
C ASP A 387 -17.28 -14.39 -9.12
N LYS A 388 -17.58 -15.26 -10.07
CA LYS A 388 -18.24 -16.54 -9.77
C LYS A 388 -17.37 -17.44 -8.91
N GLN A 389 -16.09 -17.54 -9.22
CA GLN A 389 -15.14 -18.34 -8.44
C GLN A 389 -15.02 -17.79 -7.01
N ALA A 390 -14.94 -16.47 -6.86
CA ALA A 390 -14.89 -15.81 -5.57
C ALA A 390 -16.14 -16.10 -4.72
N ILE A 391 -17.33 -15.99 -5.31
CA ILE A 391 -18.61 -16.29 -4.65
C ILE A 391 -18.66 -17.76 -4.20
N ASP A 392 -18.32 -18.70 -5.09
CA ASP A 392 -18.34 -20.15 -4.81
C ASP A 392 -17.39 -20.51 -3.65
N ILE A 393 -16.19 -19.88 -3.59
CA ILE A 393 -15.24 -20.05 -2.49
C ILE A 393 -15.83 -19.51 -1.20
N MET A 394 -16.36 -18.27 -1.20
CA MET A 394 -16.92 -17.64 0.00
C MET A 394 -18.09 -18.44 0.58
N GLN A 395 -19.00 -18.93 -0.26
CA GLN A 395 -20.12 -19.79 0.17
C GLN A 395 -19.64 -21.09 0.80
N LYS A 396 -18.56 -21.68 0.25
CA LYS A 396 -17.98 -22.94 0.74
C LYS A 396 -17.29 -22.77 2.09
N ILE A 397 -16.54 -21.66 2.27
CA ILE A 397 -15.77 -21.43 3.52
C ILE A 397 -16.59 -20.80 4.64
N PHE A 398 -17.67 -20.10 4.30
CA PHE A 398 -18.61 -19.48 5.25
C PHE A 398 -20.06 -20.00 5.08
N PRO A 399 -20.31 -21.31 5.26
CA PRO A 399 -21.61 -21.91 4.98
C PRO A 399 -22.77 -21.38 5.85
N ASN A 400 -22.45 -20.77 6.99
CA ASN A 400 -23.41 -20.20 7.94
C ASN A 400 -23.57 -18.68 7.79
N LYS A 401 -22.85 -18.04 6.86
CA LYS A 401 -22.98 -16.60 6.57
C LYS A 401 -23.78 -16.35 5.30
N VAL A 402 -24.46 -15.25 5.27
CA VAL A 402 -25.10 -14.75 4.05
C VAL A 402 -24.05 -14.03 3.23
N ILE A 403 -23.90 -14.41 1.96
CA ILE A 403 -23.00 -13.76 1.01
C ILE A 403 -23.85 -12.91 0.08
N GLU A 404 -23.75 -11.60 0.20
CA GLU A 404 -24.27 -10.61 -0.75
C GLU A 404 -23.13 -10.10 -1.62
N THR A 405 -23.45 -9.64 -2.82
CA THR A 405 -22.49 -9.07 -3.75
C THR A 405 -22.84 -7.64 -4.10
N ILE A 406 -21.82 -6.83 -4.38
CA ILE A 406 -22.01 -5.46 -4.82
C ILE A 406 -20.96 -5.09 -5.88
N ASP A 407 -21.41 -4.47 -6.98
CA ASP A 407 -20.50 -3.83 -7.92
C ASP A 407 -19.85 -2.62 -7.23
N TYR A 408 -18.53 -2.68 -7.07
CA TYR A 408 -17.73 -1.68 -6.36
C TYR A 408 -16.63 -1.07 -7.25
N ASN A 409 -16.76 -1.20 -8.57
CA ASN A 409 -15.76 -0.80 -9.55
C ASN A 409 -15.37 0.68 -9.44
N ASP A 410 -16.32 1.58 -9.25
CA ASP A 410 -16.10 3.01 -9.19
C ASP A 410 -15.22 3.44 -8.00
N VAL A 411 -15.44 2.85 -6.82
CA VAL A 411 -14.63 3.08 -5.63
C VAL A 411 -13.27 2.38 -5.74
N ALA A 412 -13.26 1.16 -6.28
CA ALA A 412 -12.05 0.35 -6.45
C ALA A 412 -10.97 1.04 -7.28
N LEU A 413 -11.35 1.89 -8.25
CA LEU A 413 -10.42 2.67 -9.07
C LEU A 413 -9.56 3.65 -8.25
N GLU A 414 -9.99 4.01 -7.04
CA GLU A 414 -9.24 4.90 -6.13
C GLU A 414 -8.28 4.17 -5.17
N GLY A 415 -8.22 2.84 -5.20
CA GLY A 415 -7.20 2.06 -4.48
C GLY A 415 -7.69 1.30 -3.25
N GLY A 416 -8.99 1.19 -3.03
CA GLY A 416 -9.55 0.42 -1.91
C GLY A 416 -10.96 -0.08 -2.18
N LEU A 417 -11.46 -0.94 -1.30
CA LEU A 417 -12.75 -1.60 -1.44
C LEU A 417 -13.59 -1.50 -0.16
N LEU A 418 -14.46 -2.48 0.05
CA LEU A 418 -15.46 -2.48 1.11
C LEU A 418 -14.87 -2.42 2.52
N ASN A 419 -13.81 -3.19 2.82
CA ASN A 419 -13.19 -3.11 4.14
C ASN A 419 -12.54 -1.75 4.40
N CYS A 420 -11.91 -1.16 3.38
CA CYS A 420 -11.25 0.15 3.51
C CYS A 420 -12.27 1.29 3.74
N THR A 421 -13.45 1.20 3.12
CA THR A 421 -14.50 2.23 3.23
C THR A 421 -15.47 2.03 4.39
N THR A 422 -15.29 0.97 5.18
CA THR A 422 -16.17 0.65 6.31
C THR A 422 -15.37 0.47 7.60
N TRP A 423 -15.91 0.95 8.70
CA TRP A 423 -15.41 0.70 10.05
C TRP A 423 -16.49 -0.02 10.85
N VAL A 424 -16.16 -1.22 11.36
CA VAL A 424 -17.13 -2.10 12.04
C VAL A 424 -16.71 -2.30 13.47
N ILE A 425 -17.63 -2.05 14.40
CA ILE A 425 -17.44 -2.26 15.84
C ILE A 425 -18.68 -2.92 16.48
N LYS A 426 -18.45 -3.57 17.62
CA LYS A 426 -19.49 -4.11 18.50
C LYS A 426 -19.98 -3.07 19.47
#